data_3dc6417eca1b91f726bff9284422d555
#
_entry.id   3dc6417eca1b91f726bff9284422d555
#
_cell.length_a   1.000
_cell.length_b   1.000
_cell.length_c   1.000
_cell.angle_alpha   90.00
_cell.angle_beta   90.00
_cell.angle_gamma   90.00
#
_symmetry.space_group_name_H-M   'P 1'
#
loop_
_entity.id
_entity.type
_entity.pdbx_description
1 polymer ?
#
loop_
_entity_poly.entity_id
_entity_poly.type
_entity_poly.pdbx_seq_one_letter_code
_entity_poly.pdbx_strand_id
1 'polypeptide(L)'
;MDLAQIKFDLAKGGLLIDVRTPEEYSEGHVKDALLIPHTQIFTADIPAKKDASIYLYCKMGPRAEFAASVLKERGYTKVTNLGGLDDMEALGFEFV
;
A
#
# COMPACT_ATOMS: atom_id res chain seq x y z
N MET A 1 -5.21 -14.46 0.57
CA MET A 1 -4.49 -13.65 1.58
C MET A 1 -5.52 -13.00 2.48
N ASP A 2 -5.33 -13.06 3.79
CA ASP A 2 -6.28 -12.47 4.72
C ASP A 2 -5.63 -11.38 5.57
N LEU A 3 -6.45 -10.68 6.32
CA LEU A 3 -6.00 -9.56 7.16
C LEU A 3 -4.94 -9.99 8.19
N ALA A 4 -5.09 -11.17 8.78
CA ALA A 4 -4.15 -11.65 9.79
C ALA A 4 -2.76 -11.84 9.20
N GLN A 5 -2.66 -12.39 8.00
CA GLN A 5 -1.37 -12.56 7.32
C GLN A 5 -0.74 -11.20 7.00
N ILE A 6 -1.54 -10.26 6.50
CA ILE A 6 -1.05 -8.92 6.18
C ILE A 6 -0.53 -8.23 7.44
N LYS A 7 -1.29 -8.27 8.53
CA LYS A 7 -0.86 -7.65 9.80
C LYS A 7 0.41 -8.30 10.35
N PHE A 8 0.55 -9.61 10.19
CA PHE A 8 1.76 -10.31 10.60
C PHE A 8 2.97 -9.78 9.82
N ASP A 9 2.83 -9.63 8.50
CA ASP A 9 3.90 -9.12 7.66
C ASP A 9 4.24 -7.66 8.00
N LEU A 10 3.23 -6.84 8.27
CA LEU A 10 3.45 -5.44 8.66
C LEU A 10 4.22 -5.35 9.98
N ALA A 11 3.91 -6.23 10.93
CA ALA A 11 4.60 -6.26 12.22
C ALA A 11 6.07 -6.67 12.07
N LYS A 12 6.43 -7.34 10.99
CA LYS A 12 7.79 -7.81 10.72
C LYS A 12 8.60 -6.85 9.84
N GLY A 13 8.19 -5.60 9.78
CA GLY A 13 8.91 -4.61 8.98
C GLY A 13 8.28 -4.34 7.62
N GLY A 14 7.11 -4.92 7.36
CA GLY A 14 6.37 -4.64 6.15
C GLY A 14 5.74 -3.24 6.15
N LEU A 15 5.19 -2.86 5.02
CA LEU A 15 4.68 -1.50 4.82
C LEU A 15 3.35 -1.54 4.08
N LEU A 16 2.39 -0.73 4.54
CA LEU A 16 1.12 -0.51 3.85
C LEU A 16 1.13 0.91 3.30
N ILE A 17 0.96 1.05 1.99
CA ILE A 17 1.03 2.34 1.32
C ILE A 17 -0.32 2.67 0.67
N ASP A 18 -0.84 3.88 0.95
CA ASP A 18 -1.95 4.47 0.24
C ASP A 18 -1.35 5.32 -0.89
N VAL A 19 -1.64 4.98 -2.14
CA VAL A 19 -1.06 5.69 -3.29
C VAL A 19 -2.01 6.71 -3.92
N ARG A 20 -3.07 7.06 -3.18
CA ARG A 20 -4.03 8.08 -3.60
C ARG A 20 -3.45 9.49 -3.42
N THR A 21 -4.27 10.49 -3.70
CA THR A 21 -3.86 11.89 -3.48
C THR A 21 -3.93 12.27 -2.00
N PRO A 22 -3.22 13.34 -1.59
CA PRO A 22 -3.35 13.85 -0.21
C PRO A 22 -4.80 14.20 0.16
N GLU A 23 -5.57 14.74 -0.77
CA GLU A 23 -6.98 15.08 -0.53
C GLU A 23 -7.80 13.84 -0.22
N GLU A 24 -7.64 12.78 -1.03
CA GLU A 24 -8.34 11.53 -0.79
C GLU A 24 -7.95 10.93 0.56
N TYR A 25 -6.66 10.95 0.87
CA TYR A 25 -6.14 10.42 2.13
C TYR A 25 -6.75 11.17 3.33
N SER A 26 -6.86 12.49 3.24
CA SER A 26 -7.41 13.29 4.33
C SER A 26 -8.91 13.05 4.55
N GLU A 27 -9.62 12.60 3.54
CA GLU A 27 -11.06 12.28 3.64
C GLU A 27 -11.32 10.94 4.34
N GLY A 28 -10.28 10.14 4.52
CA GLY A 28 -10.36 8.84 5.17
C GLY A 28 -9.36 7.88 4.53
N HIS A 29 -8.71 7.09 5.36
CA HIS A 29 -7.71 6.13 4.88
C HIS A 29 -7.62 4.95 5.84
N VAL A 30 -6.96 3.89 5.40
CA VAL A 30 -6.71 2.72 6.26
C VAL A 30 -5.77 3.14 7.38
N LYS A 31 -6.13 2.79 8.60
CA LYS A 31 -5.32 3.11 9.78
C LYS A 31 -3.89 2.63 9.58
N ASP A 32 -2.94 3.49 9.91
CA ASP A 32 -1.49 3.24 9.82
C ASP A 32 -0.95 3.14 8.39
N ALA A 33 -1.75 3.40 7.36
CA ALA A 33 -1.23 3.44 6.00
C ALA A 33 -0.37 4.69 5.79
N LEU A 34 0.77 4.51 5.14
CA LEU A 34 1.65 5.62 4.77
C LEU A 34 1.22 6.17 3.42
N LEU A 35 1.07 7.49 3.33
CA LEU A 35 0.71 8.12 2.07
C LEU A 35 1.95 8.32 1.20
N ILE A 36 1.96 7.69 0.03
CA ILE A 36 2.94 7.97 -1.03
C ILE A 36 2.14 7.97 -2.33
N PRO A 37 1.72 9.15 -2.81
CA PRO A 37 0.94 9.22 -4.05
C PRO A 37 1.63 8.50 -5.21
N HIS A 38 0.83 7.87 -6.08
CA HIS A 38 1.39 7.09 -7.20
C HIS A 38 2.28 7.93 -8.11
N THR A 39 2.06 9.24 -8.18
CA THR A 39 2.90 10.15 -8.97
C THR A 39 4.30 10.35 -8.39
N GLN A 40 4.50 9.99 -7.13
CA GLN A 40 5.79 10.15 -6.44
C GLN A 40 6.52 8.82 -6.23
N ILE A 41 5.92 7.72 -6.66
CA ILE A 41 6.43 6.39 -6.32
C ILE A 41 7.79 6.07 -6.97
N PHE A 42 8.14 6.76 -8.06
CA PHE A 42 9.44 6.57 -8.72
C PHE A 42 10.61 7.02 -7.86
N THR A 43 10.42 8.08 -7.08
CA THR A 43 11.52 8.76 -6.38
C THR A 43 11.35 8.82 -4.86
N ALA A 44 10.18 8.47 -4.34
CA ALA A 44 9.94 8.54 -2.90
C ALA A 44 10.86 7.59 -2.15
N ASP A 45 11.29 8.02 -0.97
CA ASP A 45 11.99 7.14 -0.05
C ASP A 45 10.98 6.15 0.54
N ILE A 46 11.30 4.87 0.43
CA ILE A 46 10.43 3.81 0.94
C ILE A 46 11.04 3.31 2.26
N PRO A 47 10.37 3.51 3.40
CA PRO A 47 10.92 3.11 4.69
C PRO A 47 10.77 1.61 4.96
N ALA A 48 11.31 0.80 4.04
CA ALA A 48 11.26 -0.64 4.14
C ALA A 48 12.44 -1.23 3.36
N LYS A 49 12.89 -2.41 3.76
CA LYS A 49 13.94 -3.13 3.05
C LYS A 49 13.40 -3.66 1.73
N LYS A 50 14.30 -3.95 0.79
CA LYS A 50 13.92 -4.47 -0.53
C LYS A 50 13.20 -5.82 -0.47
N ASP A 51 13.42 -6.61 0.55
CA ASP A 51 12.77 -7.91 0.74
C ASP A 51 11.61 -7.87 1.72
N ALA A 52 11.24 -6.68 2.23
CA ALA A 52 10.08 -6.53 3.10
C ALA A 52 8.80 -6.68 2.29
N SER A 53 7.73 -7.13 2.95
CA SER A 53 6.41 -7.22 2.33
C SER A 53 5.82 -5.81 2.21
N ILE A 54 5.51 -5.40 0.99
CA ILE A 54 4.91 -4.09 0.72
C ILE A 54 3.52 -4.30 0.13
N TYR A 55 2.52 -3.70 0.76
CA TYR A 55 1.14 -3.75 0.33
C TYR A 55 0.70 -2.37 -0.10
N LEU A 56 -0.03 -2.30 -1.20
CA LEU A 56 -0.50 -1.04 -1.77
C LEU A 56 -2.00 -1.08 -1.98
N TYR A 57 -2.66 0.06 -1.88
CA TYR A 57 -4.05 0.18 -2.30
C TYR A 57 -4.29 1.59 -2.83
N CYS A 58 -5.36 1.74 -3.60
CA CYS A 58 -5.84 3.04 -4.05
C CYS A 58 -7.36 3.06 -3.95
N LYS A 59 -8.04 3.89 -4.73
CA LYS A 59 -9.50 3.93 -4.68
C LYS A 59 -10.14 2.71 -5.33
N MET A 60 -9.62 2.28 -6.50
CA MET A 60 -10.22 1.22 -7.30
C MET A 60 -9.24 0.15 -7.79
N GLY A 61 -7.94 0.33 -7.55
CA GLY A 61 -6.91 -0.65 -7.90
C GLY A 61 -5.88 -0.23 -8.95
N PRO A 62 -6.23 0.49 -10.03
CA PRO A 62 -5.29 0.77 -11.14
C PRO A 62 -4.05 1.57 -10.74
N ARG A 63 -4.20 2.61 -9.91
CA ARG A 63 -3.05 3.40 -9.44
C ARG A 63 -2.11 2.56 -8.58
N ALA A 64 -2.68 1.66 -7.77
CA ALA A 64 -1.89 0.74 -6.95
C ALA A 64 -1.17 -0.28 -7.82
N GLU A 65 -1.78 -0.72 -8.92
CA GLU A 65 -1.13 -1.62 -9.86
C GLU A 65 0.07 -0.97 -10.53
N PHE A 66 -0.09 0.28 -10.96
CA PHE A 66 1.01 1.06 -11.50
C PHE A 66 2.14 1.21 -10.48
N ALA A 67 1.79 1.61 -9.26
CA ALA A 67 2.79 1.80 -8.20
C ALA A 67 3.51 0.50 -7.85
N ALA A 68 2.79 -0.63 -7.84
CA ALA A 68 3.39 -1.93 -7.58
C ALA A 68 4.44 -2.27 -8.65
N SER A 69 4.13 -2.01 -9.93
CA SER A 69 5.08 -2.29 -11.00
C SER A 69 6.33 -1.43 -10.89
N VAL A 70 6.18 -0.17 -10.51
CA VAL A 70 7.31 0.73 -10.29
C VAL A 70 8.21 0.23 -9.16
N LEU A 71 7.61 -0.16 -8.03
CA LEU A 71 8.40 -0.66 -6.89
C LEU A 71 9.14 -1.95 -7.25
N LYS A 72 8.52 -2.83 -8.02
CA LYS A 72 9.19 -4.05 -8.49
C LYS A 72 10.41 -3.70 -9.35
N GLU A 73 10.29 -2.72 -10.24
CA GLU A 73 11.42 -2.24 -11.05
C GLU A 73 12.50 -1.59 -10.17
N ARG A 74 12.11 -0.99 -9.05
CA ARG A 74 13.07 -0.42 -8.09
C ARG A 74 13.76 -1.47 -7.24
N GLY A 75 13.43 -2.75 -7.41
CA GLY A 75 14.11 -3.84 -6.72
C GLY A 75 13.39 -4.39 -5.49
N TYR A 76 12.17 -3.93 -5.21
CA TYR A 76 11.37 -4.50 -4.11
C TYR A 76 10.79 -5.82 -4.58
N THR A 77 10.99 -6.89 -3.82
CA THR A 77 10.71 -8.25 -4.28
C THR A 77 9.37 -8.81 -3.83
N LYS A 78 8.73 -8.18 -2.84
CA LYS A 78 7.46 -8.68 -2.28
C LYS A 78 6.44 -7.57 -2.25
N VAL A 79 5.92 -7.21 -3.43
CA VAL A 79 4.99 -6.10 -3.59
C VAL A 79 3.64 -6.64 -4.02
N THR A 80 2.58 -6.29 -3.30
CA THR A 80 1.22 -6.77 -3.57
C THR A 80 0.24 -5.61 -3.65
N ASN A 81 -0.51 -5.53 -4.74
CA ASN A 81 -1.63 -4.62 -4.87
C ASN A 81 -2.85 -5.27 -4.19
N LEU A 82 -3.38 -4.66 -3.13
CA LEU A 82 -4.55 -5.15 -2.44
C LEU A 82 -5.87 -4.68 -3.07
N GLY A 83 -5.79 -3.74 -4.00
CA GLY A 83 -6.97 -3.29 -4.75
C GLY A 83 -7.43 -1.90 -4.36
N GLY A 84 -8.74 -1.75 -4.24
CA GLY A 84 -9.39 -0.47 -3.93
C GLY A 84 -9.92 -0.40 -2.50
N LEU A 85 -10.64 0.68 -2.21
CA LEU A 85 -11.21 0.90 -0.88
C LEU A 85 -12.20 -0.21 -0.49
N ASP A 86 -13.01 -0.66 -1.45
CA ASP A 86 -13.98 -1.74 -1.18
C ASP A 86 -13.25 -3.04 -0.82
N ASP A 87 -12.13 -3.30 -1.47
CA ASP A 87 -11.33 -4.50 -1.17
C ASP A 87 -10.73 -4.42 0.24
N MET A 88 -10.26 -3.23 0.63
CA MET A 88 -9.69 -3.03 1.96
C MET A 88 -10.76 -3.21 3.04
N GLU A 89 -11.98 -2.70 2.79
CA GLU A 89 -13.10 -2.89 3.70
C GLU A 89 -13.46 -4.37 3.81
N ALA A 90 -13.52 -5.06 2.67
CA ALA A 90 -13.86 -6.49 2.64
C ALA A 90 -12.82 -7.34 3.37
N LEU A 91 -11.56 -6.94 3.35
CA LEU A 91 -10.50 -7.62 4.11
C LEU A 91 -10.62 -7.39 5.62
N GLY A 92 -11.33 -6.35 6.04
CA GLY A 92 -11.53 -6.06 7.46
C GLY A 92 -10.63 -4.95 8.01
N PHE A 93 -9.95 -4.19 7.16
CA PHE A 93 -9.13 -3.07 7.64
C PHE A 93 -9.98 -1.99 8.30
N GLU A 94 -9.43 -1.40 9.35
CA GLU A 94 -10.03 -0.25 10.01
C GLU A 94 -9.66 1.03 9.24
N PHE A 95 -10.65 1.93 9.09
CA PHE A 95 -10.43 3.24 8.46
C PHE A 95 -10.46 4.34 9.52
N VAL A 96 -9.68 5.36 9.27
CA VAL A 96 -9.64 6.55 10.14
C VAL A 96 -9.87 7.81 9.33
#